data_d829fd2ea018ea183e556c6269537fcb
#
_entry.id   d829fd2ea018ea183e556c6269537fcb
#
_cell.length_a   1.000
_cell.length_b   1.000
_cell.length_c   1.000
_cell.angle_alpha   90.00
_cell.angle_beta   90.00
_cell.angle_gamma   90.00
#
_symmetry.space_group_name_H-M   'P 1'
#
loop_
_entity.id
_entity.type
_entity.pdbx_description
1 polymer ?
#
loop_
_entity_poly.entity_id
_entity_poly.type
_entity_poly.pdbx_seq_one_letter_code
_entity_poly.pdbx_strand_id
1 'polypeptide(L)'
;MKMMNETRGVDKSPPNAQYFANAGREYMEKYGAEARDFAEIARVSHAHSANNPYAQFREVYTLEQITNSPMIHAPLTKLQCSPTSDGAGAAVLVSQKFLDARPHLKDHAILIAGQQLMTDSPQLYSRSAMDLVGFDMSKRAAKAAMAEAGITPKDIKVCELHDCFSANELILLDGLGFCEPGKAHEMVRNGDITYGGKGVVVNPSGGLISKGHPLGATGLAQCAELVWQLRGWANNRLVDDVSVALQHNLGLGGAVVVTIYKRADLKKNSRVSDGEVVKKSQFEYNPAVEARGVSAADGDRVRSKVTRNEWAMGDTEQKLQARL
;
A
#
# COMPACT_ATOMS: atom_id res chain seq x y z
N MET A 1 -9.19 -12.13 19.69
CA MET A 1 -9.45 -11.67 21.08
C MET A 1 -9.11 -12.73 22.12
N LYS A 2 -9.71 -13.95 22.12
CA LYS A 2 -9.43 -14.98 23.18
C LYS A 2 -7.93 -15.29 23.30
N MET A 3 -7.27 -15.68 22.23
CA MET A 3 -5.84 -15.98 22.21
C MET A 3 -4.98 -14.78 22.65
N MET A 4 -5.30 -13.57 22.18
CA MET A 4 -4.59 -12.37 22.60
C MET A 4 -4.76 -12.13 24.11
N ASN A 5 -5.97 -12.32 24.66
CA ASN A 5 -6.21 -12.18 26.10
C ASN A 5 -5.40 -13.19 26.92
N GLU A 6 -5.29 -14.43 26.43
CA GLU A 6 -4.53 -15.50 27.10
C GLU A 6 -3.01 -15.30 27.02
N THR A 7 -2.48 -14.58 26.02
CA THR A 7 -1.04 -14.42 25.79
C THR A 7 -0.50 -13.06 26.17
N ARG A 8 -1.25 -11.99 25.92
CA ARG A 8 -0.79 -10.59 26.05
C ARG A 8 -1.71 -9.73 26.92
N GLY A 9 -2.88 -10.24 27.29
CA GLY A 9 -3.93 -9.47 27.94
C GLY A 9 -4.70 -8.59 26.95
N VAL A 10 -5.81 -8.05 27.42
CA VAL A 10 -6.69 -7.12 26.68
C VAL A 10 -7.02 -5.95 27.59
N ASP A 11 -6.98 -4.74 27.07
CA ASP A 11 -7.33 -3.51 27.76
C ASP A 11 -8.44 -2.72 27.05
N LYS A 12 -8.62 -1.44 27.40
CA LYS A 12 -9.65 -0.57 26.82
C LYS A 12 -9.25 0.09 25.48
N SER A 13 -8.01 -0.11 25.03
CA SER A 13 -7.53 0.44 23.75
C SER A 13 -8.27 -0.17 22.56
N PRO A 14 -8.31 0.49 21.40
CA PRO A 14 -8.93 -0.07 20.20
C PRO A 14 -8.36 -1.45 19.86
N PRO A 15 -9.20 -2.47 19.59
CA PRO A 15 -8.76 -3.86 19.38
C PRO A 15 -7.69 -4.02 18.31
N ASN A 16 -7.83 -3.30 17.17
CA ASN A 16 -6.86 -3.37 16.09
C ASN A 16 -5.47 -2.87 16.53
N ALA A 17 -5.43 -1.76 17.29
CA ALA A 17 -4.17 -1.25 17.84
C ALA A 17 -3.51 -2.27 18.78
N GLN A 18 -4.31 -2.98 19.60
CA GLN A 18 -3.80 -4.03 20.48
C GLN A 18 -3.18 -5.19 19.71
N TYR A 19 -3.82 -5.65 18.61
CA TYR A 19 -3.28 -6.73 17.76
C TYR A 19 -1.90 -6.37 17.23
N PHE A 20 -1.77 -5.23 16.56
CA PHE A 20 -0.53 -4.83 15.92
C PHE A 20 0.54 -4.38 16.90
N ALA A 21 0.19 -3.70 18.00
CA ALA A 21 1.13 -3.36 19.04
C ALA A 21 1.70 -4.60 19.74
N ASN A 22 0.87 -5.61 19.99
CA ASN A 22 1.32 -6.88 20.56
C ASN A 22 2.26 -7.64 19.62
N ALA A 23 2.00 -7.61 18.31
CA ALA A 23 2.90 -8.15 17.30
C ALA A 23 4.23 -7.38 17.27
N GLY A 24 4.20 -6.05 17.36
CA GLY A 24 5.39 -5.23 17.51
C GLY A 24 6.19 -5.55 18.77
N ARG A 25 5.52 -5.72 19.94
CA ARG A 25 6.19 -6.14 21.18
C ARG A 25 6.85 -7.52 21.05
N GLU A 26 6.20 -8.47 20.39
CA GLU A 26 6.82 -9.78 20.13
C GLU A 26 8.07 -9.64 19.27
N TYR A 27 8.05 -8.78 18.25
CA TYR A 27 9.21 -8.51 17.41
C TYR A 27 10.35 -7.87 18.22
N MET A 28 10.04 -6.92 19.13
CA MET A 28 11.01 -6.32 20.05
C MET A 28 11.66 -7.39 20.96
N GLU A 29 10.84 -8.26 21.55
CA GLU A 29 11.29 -9.31 22.45
C GLU A 29 12.20 -10.34 21.76
N LYS A 30 11.86 -10.70 20.49
CA LYS A 30 12.59 -11.71 19.74
C LYS A 30 13.87 -11.19 19.09
N TYR A 31 13.86 -9.94 18.61
CA TYR A 31 14.88 -9.45 17.68
C TYR A 31 15.57 -8.15 18.13
N GLY A 32 15.15 -7.57 19.25
CA GLY A 32 15.79 -6.37 19.80
C GLY A 32 15.43 -5.06 19.09
N ALA A 33 14.31 -5.02 18.38
CA ALA A 33 13.74 -3.76 17.92
C ALA A 33 13.31 -2.89 19.10
N GLU A 34 13.27 -1.58 18.91
CA GLU A 34 12.91 -0.59 19.90
C GLU A 34 11.68 0.21 19.47
N ALA A 35 10.99 0.85 20.43
CA ALA A 35 9.81 1.68 20.12
C ALA A 35 10.11 2.80 19.11
N ARG A 36 11.35 3.33 19.13
CA ARG A 36 11.79 4.35 18.16
C ARG A 36 11.84 3.85 16.71
N ASP A 37 12.03 2.55 16.48
CA ASP A 37 12.08 2.00 15.12
C ASP A 37 10.70 2.07 14.46
N PHE A 38 9.64 1.82 15.22
CA PHE A 38 8.27 2.01 14.76
C PHE A 38 7.94 3.49 14.52
N ALA A 39 8.45 4.38 15.40
CA ALA A 39 8.25 5.81 15.23
C ALA A 39 9.00 6.34 13.99
N GLU A 40 10.18 5.81 13.68
CA GLU A 40 10.94 6.18 12.49
C GLU A 40 10.19 5.77 11.19
N ILE A 41 9.56 4.60 11.14
CA ILE A 41 8.68 4.20 10.03
C ILE A 41 7.59 5.26 9.81
N ALA A 42 6.89 5.65 10.86
CA ALA A 42 5.85 6.66 10.75
C ALA A 42 6.40 8.03 10.30
N ARG A 43 7.59 8.41 10.79
CA ARG A 43 8.27 9.64 10.34
C ARG A 43 8.54 9.60 8.83
N VAL A 44 8.99 8.48 8.32
CA VAL A 44 9.22 8.28 6.87
C VAL A 44 7.90 8.38 6.11
N SER A 45 6.84 7.69 6.54
CA SER A 45 5.52 7.73 5.90
C SER A 45 4.95 9.15 5.85
N HIS A 46 5.04 9.93 6.94
CA HIS A 46 4.61 11.33 6.97
C HIS A 46 5.49 12.23 6.07
N ALA A 47 6.78 11.95 5.96
CA ALA A 47 7.66 12.69 5.04
C ALA A 47 7.32 12.39 3.56
N HIS A 48 7.02 11.14 3.23
CA HIS A 48 6.62 10.74 1.88
C HIS A 48 5.29 11.35 1.46
N SER A 49 4.30 11.39 2.36
CA SER A 49 2.96 11.91 2.06
C SER A 49 2.94 13.40 1.73
N ALA A 50 3.93 14.17 2.17
CA ALA A 50 4.01 15.60 1.88
C ALA A 50 3.94 15.91 0.38
N ASN A 51 4.46 14.99 -0.46
CA ASN A 51 4.47 15.09 -1.91
C ASN A 51 3.27 14.40 -2.59
N ASN A 52 2.37 13.76 -1.82
CA ASN A 52 1.21 13.10 -2.41
C ASN A 52 -0.02 14.01 -2.32
N PRO A 53 -0.58 14.49 -3.45
CA PRO A 53 -1.74 15.39 -3.44
C PRO A 53 -3.02 14.73 -2.90
N TYR A 54 -3.08 13.40 -2.85
CA TYR A 54 -4.23 12.64 -2.35
C TYR A 54 -4.11 12.24 -0.88
N ALA A 55 -2.97 12.54 -0.23
CA ALA A 55 -2.78 12.17 1.16
C ALA A 55 -3.68 12.98 2.09
N GLN A 56 -4.31 12.29 3.05
CA GLN A 56 -5.14 12.90 4.08
C GLN A 56 -4.32 13.79 5.01
N PHE A 57 -3.12 13.34 5.37
CA PHE A 57 -2.15 14.11 6.14
C PHE A 57 -0.90 14.36 5.29
N ARG A 58 -0.51 15.63 5.19
CA ARG A 58 0.67 16.06 4.43
C ARG A 58 1.66 16.83 5.31
N GLU A 59 1.44 16.79 6.60
CA GLU A 59 2.32 17.41 7.58
C GLU A 59 3.51 16.52 7.86
N VAL A 60 4.70 17.11 7.86
CA VAL A 60 5.96 16.41 8.18
C VAL A 60 6.21 16.55 9.67
N TYR A 61 6.45 15.44 10.35
CA TYR A 61 6.73 15.39 11.78
C TYR A 61 8.17 14.97 12.05
N THR A 62 8.74 15.50 13.13
CA THR A 62 10.01 14.98 13.67
C THR A 62 9.78 13.66 14.39
N LEU A 63 10.86 12.88 14.56
CA LEU A 63 10.81 11.64 15.33
C LEU A 63 10.30 11.87 16.76
N GLU A 64 10.72 12.99 17.38
CA GLU A 64 10.29 13.39 18.71
C GLU A 64 8.77 13.68 18.76
N GLN A 65 8.23 14.40 17.78
CA GLN A 65 6.79 14.68 17.72
C GLN A 65 5.98 13.39 17.58
N ILE A 66 6.45 12.43 16.79
CA ILE A 66 5.78 11.13 16.64
C ILE A 66 5.84 10.33 17.94
N THR A 67 7.03 10.23 18.54
CA THR A 67 7.24 9.47 19.78
C THR A 67 6.41 10.04 20.94
N ASN A 68 6.29 11.38 21.03
CA ASN A 68 5.55 12.07 22.08
C ASN A 68 4.06 12.28 21.76
N SER A 69 3.57 11.83 20.60
CA SER A 69 2.14 11.88 20.31
C SER A 69 1.34 10.95 21.26
N PRO A 70 0.04 11.17 21.46
CA PRO A 70 -0.74 10.40 22.43
C PRO A 70 -0.59 8.89 22.24
N MET A 71 -0.27 8.18 23.33
CA MET A 71 -0.17 6.71 23.32
C MET A 71 -1.54 6.09 23.04
N ILE A 72 -1.61 5.19 22.08
CA ILE A 72 -2.81 4.41 21.76
C ILE A 72 -2.75 3.05 22.47
N HIS A 73 -1.70 2.28 22.19
CA HIS A 73 -1.37 1.03 22.86
C HIS A 73 0.12 0.75 22.65
N ALA A 74 0.89 0.66 23.74
CA ALA A 74 2.36 0.57 23.64
C ALA A 74 2.82 -0.58 22.74
N PRO A 75 3.77 -0.36 21.83
CA PRO A 75 4.59 0.84 21.65
C PRO A 75 4.01 1.91 20.69
N LEU A 76 2.76 1.78 20.24
CA LEU A 76 2.16 2.60 19.19
C LEU A 76 1.55 3.89 19.75
N THR A 77 2.00 5.03 19.23
CA THR A 77 1.39 6.33 19.46
C THR A 77 0.44 6.70 18.31
N LYS A 78 -0.35 7.77 18.49
CA LYS A 78 -1.38 8.20 17.52
C LYS A 78 -0.84 8.39 16.10
N LEU A 79 0.32 9.03 15.94
CA LEU A 79 0.91 9.29 14.62
C LEU A 79 1.52 8.04 13.96
N GLN A 80 1.51 6.90 14.63
CA GLN A 80 1.93 5.60 14.11
C GLN A 80 0.75 4.72 13.68
N CYS A 81 -0.46 5.25 13.74
CA CYS A 81 -1.71 4.56 13.42
C CYS A 81 -2.37 5.22 12.22
N SER A 82 -2.90 4.42 11.29
CA SER A 82 -3.66 4.95 10.16
C SER A 82 -4.95 5.64 10.62
N PRO A 83 -5.33 6.75 9.98
CA PRO A 83 -6.60 7.41 10.26
C PRO A 83 -7.76 6.64 9.63
N THR A 84 -8.96 6.85 10.17
CA THR A 84 -10.21 6.51 9.48
C THR A 84 -10.38 7.42 8.28
N SER A 85 -10.67 6.85 7.11
CA SER A 85 -10.73 7.57 5.84
C SER A 85 -11.88 7.08 4.98
N ASP A 86 -12.43 7.97 4.17
CA ASP A 86 -13.29 7.65 3.04
C ASP A 86 -12.50 7.85 1.73
N GLY A 87 -12.77 7.02 0.74
CA GLY A 87 -12.09 7.13 -0.54
C GLY A 87 -12.59 6.12 -1.57
N ALA A 88 -12.19 6.35 -2.81
CA ALA A 88 -12.48 5.46 -3.92
C ALA A 88 -11.26 5.32 -4.84
N GLY A 89 -11.13 4.18 -5.48
CA GLY A 89 -10.12 3.90 -6.47
C GLY A 89 -10.72 3.07 -7.60
N ALA A 90 -10.15 3.21 -8.81
CA ALA A 90 -10.55 2.42 -9.96
C ALA A 90 -9.32 2.03 -10.78
N ALA A 91 -9.32 0.82 -11.31
CA ALA A 91 -8.32 0.33 -12.25
C ALA A 91 -9.00 -0.29 -13.47
N VAL A 92 -8.46 -0.02 -14.66
CA VAL A 92 -8.93 -0.63 -15.90
C VAL A 92 -8.00 -1.80 -16.24
N LEU A 93 -8.54 -3.01 -16.23
CA LEU A 93 -7.83 -4.21 -16.61
C LEU A 93 -8.15 -4.57 -18.07
N VAL A 94 -7.10 -4.87 -18.81
CA VAL A 94 -7.23 -5.26 -20.22
C VAL A 94 -6.51 -6.59 -20.49
N SER A 95 -7.03 -7.36 -21.44
CA SER A 95 -6.36 -8.59 -21.87
C SER A 95 -5.18 -8.27 -22.79
N GLN A 96 -4.25 -9.23 -22.93
CA GLN A 96 -3.15 -9.14 -23.90
C GLN A 96 -3.70 -8.91 -25.32
N LYS A 97 -4.75 -9.62 -25.71
CA LYS A 97 -5.42 -9.46 -27.01
C LYS A 97 -5.92 -8.02 -27.26
N PHE A 98 -6.46 -7.38 -26.21
CA PHE A 98 -6.88 -5.98 -26.30
C PHE A 98 -5.68 -5.06 -26.52
N LEU A 99 -4.59 -5.29 -25.81
CA LEU A 99 -3.37 -4.49 -25.90
C LEU A 99 -2.68 -4.67 -27.25
N ASP A 100 -2.61 -5.89 -27.78
CA ASP A 100 -2.03 -6.20 -29.10
C ASP A 100 -2.78 -5.49 -30.24
N ALA A 101 -4.10 -5.37 -30.10
CA ALA A 101 -4.92 -4.60 -31.05
C ALA A 101 -4.77 -3.07 -30.91
N ARG A 102 -4.04 -2.58 -29.89
CA ARG A 102 -3.82 -1.17 -29.57
C ARG A 102 -2.38 -0.89 -29.15
N PRO A 103 -1.41 -1.04 -30.06
CA PRO A 103 0.02 -0.94 -29.73
C PRO A 103 0.42 0.39 -29.07
N HIS A 104 -0.30 1.49 -29.37
CA HIS A 104 -0.07 2.80 -28.77
C HIS A 104 -0.32 2.86 -27.26
N LEU A 105 -1.04 1.88 -26.67
CA LEU A 105 -1.26 1.78 -25.23
C LEU A 105 -0.15 1.02 -24.52
N LYS A 106 0.72 0.32 -25.25
CA LYS A 106 1.73 -0.57 -24.65
C LYS A 106 2.71 0.17 -23.73
N ASP A 107 3.08 1.39 -24.07
CA ASP A 107 3.99 2.22 -23.27
C ASP A 107 3.40 2.65 -21.92
N HIS A 108 2.07 2.57 -21.80
CA HIS A 108 1.32 2.93 -20.57
C HIS A 108 0.82 1.71 -19.81
N ALA A 109 0.82 0.53 -20.45
CA ALA A 109 0.32 -0.68 -19.85
C ALA A 109 1.29 -1.17 -18.77
N ILE A 110 0.72 -1.56 -17.62
CA ILE A 110 1.43 -2.19 -16.52
C ILE A 110 0.94 -3.63 -16.42
N LEU A 111 1.88 -4.56 -16.48
CA LEU A 111 1.64 -5.99 -16.38
C LEU A 111 1.49 -6.39 -14.93
N ILE A 112 0.48 -7.15 -14.59
CA ILE A 112 0.41 -7.95 -13.38
C ILE A 112 1.25 -9.20 -13.67
N ALA A 113 2.50 -9.19 -13.18
CA ALA A 113 3.49 -10.23 -13.48
C ALA A 113 3.40 -11.44 -12.54
N GLY A 114 2.80 -11.26 -11.38
CA GLY A 114 2.49 -12.30 -10.41
C GLY A 114 1.50 -11.76 -9.40
N GLN A 115 0.52 -12.58 -9.00
CA GLN A 115 -0.45 -12.20 -7.99
C GLN A 115 -0.89 -13.41 -7.20
N GLN A 116 -0.82 -13.33 -5.88
CA GLN A 116 -1.22 -14.40 -5.00
C GLN A 116 -2.14 -13.89 -3.90
N LEU A 117 -3.25 -14.57 -3.72
CA LEU A 117 -4.11 -14.43 -2.55
C LEU A 117 -3.84 -15.62 -1.64
N MET A 118 -3.54 -15.33 -0.38
CA MET A 118 -3.41 -16.35 0.66
C MET A 118 -4.36 -16.06 1.80
N THR A 119 -4.76 -17.13 2.47
CA THR A 119 -5.58 -17.07 3.68
C THR A 119 -4.78 -17.61 4.86
N ASP A 120 -5.36 -17.49 6.06
CA ASP A 120 -4.75 -18.00 7.28
C ASP A 120 -4.33 -19.46 7.14
N SER A 121 -3.27 -19.80 7.88
CA SER A 121 -2.77 -21.16 8.05
C SER A 121 -2.95 -21.60 9.50
N PRO A 122 -2.65 -22.87 9.84
CA PRO A 122 -2.63 -23.30 11.24
C PRO A 122 -1.70 -22.48 12.15
N GLN A 123 -0.76 -21.71 11.57
CA GLN A 123 0.12 -20.78 12.30
C GLN A 123 -0.67 -19.69 13.04
N LEU A 124 -1.89 -19.37 12.60
CA LEU A 124 -2.81 -18.49 13.34
C LEU A 124 -2.99 -18.93 14.80
N TYR A 125 -2.86 -20.22 15.08
CA TYR A 125 -2.99 -20.81 16.41
C TYR A 125 -1.66 -21.07 17.12
N SER A 126 -0.53 -20.58 16.58
CA SER A 126 0.82 -20.73 17.14
C SER A 126 1.03 -20.00 18.48
N ARG A 127 0.09 -19.15 18.88
CA ARG A 127 0.16 -18.19 20.00
C ARG A 127 1.12 -17.02 19.76
N SER A 128 1.68 -16.89 18.56
CA SER A 128 2.43 -15.70 18.10
C SER A 128 1.48 -14.56 17.77
N ALA A 129 1.75 -13.38 18.30
CA ALA A 129 1.01 -12.18 17.95
C ALA A 129 1.37 -11.71 16.51
N MET A 130 2.57 -12.02 16.03
CA MET A 130 2.99 -11.74 14.64
C MET A 130 2.18 -12.59 13.66
N ASP A 131 2.02 -13.88 13.93
CA ASP A 131 1.21 -14.75 13.07
C ASP A 131 -0.27 -14.36 13.10
N LEU A 132 -0.75 -13.89 14.26
CA LEU A 132 -2.12 -13.41 14.42
C LEU A 132 -2.45 -12.20 13.53
N VAL A 133 -1.48 -11.35 13.22
CA VAL A 133 -1.63 -10.22 12.28
C VAL A 133 -1.22 -10.57 10.84
N GLY A 134 -0.99 -11.84 10.54
CA GLY A 134 -0.79 -12.35 9.17
C GLY A 134 0.65 -12.40 8.68
N PHE A 135 1.65 -12.46 9.57
CA PHE A 135 3.06 -12.57 9.18
C PHE A 135 3.34 -13.78 8.26
N ASP A 136 2.96 -15.00 8.70
CA ASP A 136 3.14 -16.22 7.89
C ASP A 136 2.38 -16.14 6.56
N MET A 137 1.14 -15.68 6.61
CA MET A 137 0.29 -15.51 5.43
C MET A 137 0.93 -14.57 4.40
N SER A 138 1.45 -13.42 4.84
CA SER A 138 2.13 -12.42 4.00
C SER A 138 3.41 -12.99 3.40
N LYS A 139 4.22 -13.69 4.19
CA LYS A 139 5.46 -14.34 3.75
C LYS A 139 5.19 -15.38 2.66
N ARG A 140 4.18 -16.23 2.83
CA ARG A 140 3.80 -17.24 1.84
C ARG A 140 3.29 -16.59 0.55
N ALA A 141 2.44 -15.57 0.65
CA ALA A 141 1.91 -14.87 -0.51
C ALA A 141 3.02 -14.17 -1.30
N ALA A 142 3.93 -13.47 -0.61
CA ALA A 142 5.06 -12.79 -1.23
C ALA A 142 5.99 -13.76 -1.97
N LYS A 143 6.36 -14.87 -1.32
CA LYS A 143 7.19 -15.91 -1.93
C LYS A 143 6.55 -16.48 -3.20
N ALA A 144 5.26 -16.76 -3.17
CA ALA A 144 4.55 -17.32 -4.31
C ALA A 144 4.38 -16.30 -5.46
N ALA A 145 4.02 -15.04 -5.15
CA ALA A 145 3.89 -14.00 -6.16
C ALA A 145 5.22 -13.65 -6.84
N MET A 146 6.32 -13.60 -6.07
CA MET A 146 7.66 -13.39 -6.63
C MET A 146 8.10 -14.56 -7.51
N ALA A 147 7.83 -15.81 -7.09
CA ALA A 147 8.13 -17.01 -7.90
C ALA A 147 7.34 -16.99 -9.22
N GLU A 148 6.06 -16.64 -9.22
CA GLU A 148 5.24 -16.47 -10.42
C GLU A 148 5.80 -15.39 -11.35
N ALA A 149 6.27 -14.28 -10.80
CA ALA A 149 6.87 -13.18 -11.55
C ALA A 149 8.32 -13.44 -12.00
N GLY A 150 8.95 -14.54 -11.54
CA GLY A 150 10.34 -14.87 -11.82
C GLY A 150 11.34 -13.87 -11.25
N ILE A 151 11.09 -13.37 -10.01
CA ILE A 151 11.93 -12.37 -9.35
C ILE A 151 12.28 -12.77 -7.91
N THR A 152 13.19 -12.00 -7.34
CA THR A 152 13.58 -12.06 -5.92
C THR A 152 13.30 -10.73 -5.23
N PRO A 153 13.29 -10.64 -3.88
CA PRO A 153 13.14 -9.38 -3.18
C PRO A 153 14.15 -8.29 -3.59
N LYS A 154 15.35 -8.68 -4.03
CA LYS A 154 16.43 -7.75 -4.47
C LYS A 154 16.10 -7.02 -5.77
N ASP A 155 15.16 -7.51 -6.55
CA ASP A 155 14.74 -6.89 -7.81
C ASP A 155 13.72 -5.76 -7.58
N ILE A 156 13.16 -5.66 -6.36
CA ILE A 156 12.11 -4.71 -6.00
C ILE A 156 12.75 -3.43 -5.47
N LYS A 157 12.49 -2.30 -6.12
CA LYS A 157 12.98 -0.99 -5.69
C LYS A 157 11.90 -0.11 -5.04
N VAL A 158 10.64 -0.41 -5.30
CA VAL A 158 9.49 0.31 -4.72
C VAL A 158 8.41 -0.66 -4.28
N CYS A 159 7.86 -0.39 -3.11
CA CYS A 159 6.81 -1.21 -2.50
C CYS A 159 5.73 -0.32 -1.88
N GLU A 160 4.47 -0.63 -2.12
CA GLU A 160 3.33 -0.16 -1.33
C GLU A 160 2.84 -1.33 -0.48
N LEU A 161 3.03 -1.27 0.82
CA LEU A 161 2.61 -2.31 1.75
C LEU A 161 1.56 -1.80 2.75
N HIS A 162 0.91 -2.72 3.43
CA HIS A 162 -0.19 -2.44 4.35
C HIS A 162 0.34 -2.02 5.73
N ASP A 163 0.63 -0.75 5.90
CA ASP A 163 1.09 -0.11 7.14
C ASP A 163 -0.05 0.52 7.93
N CYS A 164 -1.11 -0.23 8.19
CA CYS A 164 -2.20 0.30 9.04
C CYS A 164 -1.69 0.73 10.43
N PHE A 165 -0.58 0.18 10.86
CA PHE A 165 0.24 0.56 12.02
C PHE A 165 1.71 0.38 11.67
N SER A 166 2.59 1.23 12.19
CA SER A 166 4.04 1.15 11.93
C SER A 166 4.65 -0.20 12.33
N ALA A 167 4.09 -0.85 13.36
CA ALA A 167 4.51 -2.20 13.74
C ALA A 167 4.26 -3.23 12.62
N ASN A 168 3.16 -3.09 11.86
CA ASN A 168 2.89 -3.99 10.75
C ASN A 168 3.90 -3.80 9.63
N GLU A 169 4.27 -2.56 9.30
CA GLU A 169 5.32 -2.31 8.30
C GLU A 169 6.62 -2.97 8.70
N LEU A 170 7.09 -2.77 9.94
CA LEU A 170 8.35 -3.36 10.40
C LEU A 170 8.33 -4.90 10.26
N ILE A 171 7.25 -5.55 10.67
CA ILE A 171 7.08 -7.00 10.55
C ILE A 171 7.05 -7.44 9.08
N LEU A 172 6.44 -6.65 8.21
CA LEU A 172 6.33 -6.94 6.78
C LEU A 172 7.65 -6.78 6.03
N LEU A 173 8.55 -5.86 6.44
CA LEU A 173 9.90 -5.78 5.86
C LEU A 173 10.63 -7.12 5.95
N ASP A 174 10.48 -7.81 7.08
CA ASP A 174 10.99 -9.17 7.29
C ASP A 174 10.18 -10.19 6.47
N GLY A 175 8.85 -10.18 6.62
CA GLY A 175 7.96 -11.15 5.97
C GLY A 175 8.02 -11.12 4.45
N LEU A 176 8.24 -9.97 3.82
CA LEU A 176 8.42 -9.80 2.39
C LEU A 176 9.84 -10.12 1.90
N GLY A 177 10.78 -10.34 2.83
CA GLY A 177 12.15 -10.73 2.54
C GLY A 177 13.05 -9.57 2.11
N PHE A 178 12.73 -8.33 2.50
CA PHE A 178 13.56 -7.16 2.19
C PHE A 178 14.82 -7.07 3.07
N CYS A 179 14.86 -7.81 4.14
CA CYS A 179 16.01 -7.95 5.04
C CYS A 179 16.20 -9.41 5.45
N GLU A 180 17.33 -9.69 6.09
CA GLU A 180 17.52 -10.97 6.78
C GLU A 180 16.51 -11.11 7.93
N PRO A 181 16.07 -12.34 8.24
CA PRO A 181 15.09 -12.57 9.29
C PRO A 181 15.47 -11.91 10.63
N GLY A 182 14.55 -11.13 11.18
CA GLY A 182 14.75 -10.40 12.43
C GLY A 182 15.57 -9.11 12.31
N LYS A 183 15.93 -8.65 11.10
CA LYS A 183 16.79 -7.48 10.87
C LYS A 183 16.04 -6.25 10.32
N ALA A 184 14.72 -6.25 10.33
CA ALA A 184 13.94 -5.13 9.79
C ALA A 184 14.22 -3.81 10.52
N HIS A 185 14.40 -3.83 11.84
CA HIS A 185 14.73 -2.65 12.62
C HIS A 185 16.12 -2.05 12.26
N GLU A 186 17.10 -2.88 11.89
CA GLU A 186 18.39 -2.41 11.40
C GLU A 186 18.24 -1.72 10.03
N MET A 187 17.40 -2.28 9.11
CA MET A 187 17.07 -1.67 7.85
C MET A 187 16.43 -0.29 8.02
N VAL A 188 15.51 -0.16 8.99
CA VAL A 188 14.87 1.13 9.33
C VAL A 188 15.90 2.14 9.86
N ARG A 189 16.74 1.74 10.82
CA ARG A 189 17.79 2.60 11.41
C ARG A 189 18.79 3.09 10.39
N ASN A 190 19.10 2.27 9.37
CA ASN A 190 20.00 2.63 8.28
C ASN A 190 19.37 3.56 7.24
N GLY A 191 18.06 3.80 7.30
CA GLY A 191 17.34 4.57 6.29
C GLY A 191 17.12 3.82 4.98
N ASP A 192 17.18 2.49 4.98
CA ASP A 192 17.11 1.65 3.79
C ASP A 192 15.66 1.39 3.32
N ILE A 193 14.68 2.08 3.93
CA ILE A 193 13.25 2.04 3.58
C ILE A 193 12.78 3.30 2.84
N THR A 194 13.66 4.24 2.56
CA THR A 194 13.33 5.55 1.99
C THR A 194 14.30 5.97 0.89
N TYR A 195 14.05 7.12 0.29
CA TYR A 195 14.89 7.71 -0.75
C TYR A 195 16.33 7.91 -0.28
N GLY A 196 17.28 7.57 -1.14
CA GLY A 196 18.72 7.65 -0.83
C GLY A 196 19.27 6.48 -0.02
N GLY A 197 18.42 5.59 0.49
CA GLY A 197 18.83 4.33 1.12
C GLY A 197 19.29 3.29 0.11
N LYS A 198 19.82 2.17 0.61
CA LYS A 198 20.32 1.05 -0.22
C LYS A 198 19.25 -0.01 -0.47
N GLY A 199 18.14 0.06 0.23
CA GLY A 199 17.06 -0.93 0.16
C GLY A 199 15.93 -0.52 -0.77
N VAL A 200 14.70 -0.88 -0.40
CA VAL A 200 13.48 -0.61 -1.13
C VAL A 200 12.82 0.68 -0.62
N VAL A 201 12.36 1.56 -1.51
CA VAL A 201 11.51 2.67 -1.08
C VAL A 201 10.12 2.13 -0.76
N VAL A 202 9.77 2.22 0.52
CA VAL A 202 8.50 1.73 1.05
C VAL A 202 7.50 2.87 1.14
N ASN A 203 6.29 2.62 0.67
CA ASN A 203 5.17 3.55 0.78
C ASN A 203 5.49 4.97 0.30
N PRO A 204 5.96 5.16 -0.95
CA PRO A 204 6.23 6.50 -1.49
C PRO A 204 5.01 7.41 -1.49
N SER A 205 3.81 6.83 -1.42
CA SER A 205 2.55 7.57 -1.30
C SER A 205 2.29 8.15 0.10
N GLY A 206 3.07 7.75 1.12
CA GLY A 206 2.85 8.05 2.53
C GLY A 206 2.17 6.92 3.30
N GLY A 207 1.95 5.77 2.65
CA GLY A 207 1.34 4.60 3.26
C GLY A 207 -0.07 4.83 3.80
N LEU A 208 -0.61 3.85 4.50
CA LEU A 208 -1.90 3.97 5.15
C LEU A 208 -1.84 4.93 6.35
N ILE A 209 -0.68 5.01 7.01
CA ILE A 209 -0.46 5.86 8.19
C ILE A 209 -0.74 7.32 7.86
N SER A 210 -0.28 7.82 6.74
CA SER A 210 -0.36 9.24 6.41
C SER A 210 -1.24 9.57 5.21
N LYS A 211 -1.17 8.78 4.13
CA LYS A 211 -2.08 8.93 2.99
C LYS A 211 -3.53 8.71 3.39
N GLY A 212 -3.79 7.79 4.30
CA GLY A 212 -5.12 7.39 4.74
C GLY A 212 -5.44 5.94 4.38
N HIS A 213 -6.47 5.41 5.04
CA HIS A 213 -6.86 3.99 4.93
C HIS A 213 -8.35 3.82 4.69
N PRO A 214 -8.88 4.23 3.52
CA PRO A 214 -10.25 3.90 3.12
C PRO A 214 -10.28 2.41 2.76
N LEU A 215 -10.77 1.57 3.68
CA LEU A 215 -10.57 0.10 3.70
C LEU A 215 -10.76 -0.58 2.33
N GLY A 216 -11.88 -0.32 1.66
CA GLY A 216 -12.17 -0.92 0.35
C GLY A 216 -11.35 -0.33 -0.82
N ALA A 217 -10.83 0.89 -0.67
CA ALA A 217 -10.08 1.58 -1.72
C ALA A 217 -8.56 1.48 -1.56
N THR A 218 -8.05 1.09 -0.39
CA THR A 218 -6.63 1.09 -0.08
C THR A 218 -5.78 0.34 -1.11
N GLY A 219 -6.18 -0.88 -1.49
CA GLY A 219 -5.45 -1.65 -2.49
C GLY A 219 -5.42 -0.98 -3.87
N LEU A 220 -6.49 -0.32 -4.27
CA LEU A 220 -6.51 0.42 -5.55
C LEU A 220 -5.69 1.72 -5.47
N ALA A 221 -5.61 2.37 -4.30
CA ALA A 221 -4.73 3.52 -4.10
C ALA A 221 -3.23 3.12 -4.17
N GLN A 222 -2.87 1.98 -3.58
CA GLN A 222 -1.52 1.39 -3.71
C GLN A 222 -1.22 1.05 -5.17
N CYS A 223 -2.17 0.41 -5.88
CA CYS A 223 -2.05 0.11 -7.30
C CYS A 223 -1.82 1.39 -8.12
N ALA A 224 -2.59 2.45 -7.89
CA ALA A 224 -2.44 3.71 -8.61
C ALA A 224 -1.04 4.31 -8.40
N GLU A 225 -0.55 4.34 -7.16
CA GLU A 225 0.81 4.82 -6.88
C GLU A 225 1.87 4.04 -7.64
N LEU A 226 1.84 2.70 -7.57
CA LEU A 226 2.82 1.87 -8.25
C LEU A 226 2.74 1.97 -9.78
N VAL A 227 1.53 2.13 -10.32
CA VAL A 227 1.34 2.42 -11.75
C VAL A 227 1.98 3.73 -12.15
N TRP A 228 1.81 4.80 -11.35
CA TRP A 228 2.45 6.10 -11.61
C TRP A 228 3.97 6.04 -11.48
N GLN A 229 4.49 5.29 -10.50
CA GLN A 229 5.91 5.05 -10.35
C GLN A 229 6.49 4.35 -11.59
N LEU A 230 5.90 3.24 -12.01
CA LEU A 230 6.35 2.49 -13.19
C LEU A 230 6.22 3.27 -14.50
N ARG A 231 5.21 4.13 -14.62
CA ARG A 231 5.04 5.03 -15.79
C ARG A 231 5.99 6.22 -15.79
N GLY A 232 6.67 6.51 -14.68
CA GLY A 232 7.51 7.69 -14.53
C GLY A 232 6.71 9.00 -14.37
N TRP A 233 5.46 8.91 -13.89
CA TRP A 233 4.56 10.06 -13.76
C TRP A 233 4.61 10.74 -12.39
N ALA A 234 5.07 10.05 -11.35
CA ALA A 234 5.12 10.55 -9.97
C ALA A 234 6.28 11.56 -9.76
N ASN A 235 6.38 12.60 -10.58
CA ASN A 235 7.54 13.47 -10.72
C ASN A 235 8.06 14.11 -9.42
N ASN A 236 7.19 14.34 -8.42
CA ASN A 236 7.57 14.92 -7.14
C ASN A 236 8.02 13.89 -6.09
N ARG A 237 7.87 12.59 -6.40
CA ARG A 237 8.24 11.45 -5.53
C ARG A 237 8.65 10.20 -6.33
N LEU A 238 9.16 10.38 -7.54
CA LEU A 238 9.56 9.26 -8.39
C LEU A 238 10.75 8.52 -7.81
N VAL A 239 10.65 7.20 -7.72
CA VAL A 239 11.76 6.29 -7.50
C VAL A 239 12.36 5.94 -8.85
N ASP A 240 13.63 6.27 -9.05
CA ASP A 240 14.27 6.08 -10.37
C ASP A 240 14.68 4.61 -10.61
N ASP A 241 14.80 4.24 -11.86
CA ASP A 241 15.26 2.91 -12.31
C ASP A 241 14.42 1.73 -11.86
N VAL A 242 13.13 1.93 -11.64
CA VAL A 242 12.19 0.87 -11.24
C VAL A 242 11.79 0.04 -12.45
N SER A 243 12.03 -1.26 -12.40
CA SER A 243 11.53 -2.26 -13.36
C SER A 243 10.44 -3.15 -12.76
N VAL A 244 10.46 -3.29 -11.43
CA VAL A 244 9.55 -4.15 -10.66
C VAL A 244 9.06 -3.41 -9.43
N ALA A 245 7.76 -3.46 -9.19
CA ALA A 245 7.11 -2.91 -8.02
C ALA A 245 6.29 -3.99 -7.31
N LEU A 246 6.22 -3.93 -5.97
CA LEU A 246 5.44 -4.85 -5.16
C LEU A 246 4.32 -4.10 -4.45
N GLN A 247 3.13 -4.67 -4.49
CA GLN A 247 1.99 -4.29 -3.65
C GLN A 247 1.69 -5.41 -2.66
N HIS A 248 1.47 -5.05 -1.40
CA HIS A 248 0.95 -5.94 -0.37
C HIS A 248 -0.26 -5.31 0.30
N ASN A 249 -1.37 -6.03 0.34
CA ASN A 249 -2.58 -5.59 1.03
C ASN A 249 -3.12 -6.71 1.91
N LEU A 250 -3.40 -6.37 3.17
CA LEU A 250 -3.85 -7.29 4.21
C LEU A 250 -5.27 -6.96 4.64
N GLY A 251 -6.14 -7.96 4.70
CA GLY A 251 -7.42 -7.94 5.39
C GLY A 251 -7.31 -8.71 6.71
N LEU A 252 -7.30 -8.01 7.83
CA LEU A 252 -7.33 -8.63 9.15
C LEU A 252 -8.60 -9.49 9.28
N GLY A 253 -8.41 -10.77 9.57
CA GLY A 253 -9.49 -11.77 9.52
C GLY A 253 -9.30 -12.80 8.41
N GLY A 254 -8.11 -12.85 7.83
CA GLY A 254 -7.65 -14.01 7.09
C GLY A 254 -7.51 -13.87 5.58
N ALA A 255 -7.09 -12.72 5.07
CA ALA A 255 -6.75 -12.60 3.65
C ALA A 255 -5.58 -11.65 3.42
N VAL A 256 -4.68 -12.00 2.51
CA VAL A 256 -3.63 -11.13 2.00
C VAL A 256 -3.51 -11.30 0.49
N VAL A 257 -3.29 -10.19 -0.19
CA VAL A 257 -2.94 -10.21 -1.62
C VAL A 257 -1.58 -9.56 -1.80
N VAL A 258 -0.69 -10.25 -2.49
CA VAL A 258 0.59 -9.69 -2.97
C VAL A 258 0.56 -9.68 -4.49
N THR A 259 0.86 -8.53 -5.07
CA THR A 259 0.90 -8.33 -6.52
C THR A 259 2.25 -7.76 -6.94
N ILE A 260 2.83 -8.34 -7.98
CA ILE A 260 4.05 -7.87 -8.62
C ILE A 260 3.69 -7.19 -9.93
N TYR A 261 4.15 -5.96 -10.09
CA TYR A 261 3.92 -5.15 -11.27
C TYR A 261 5.20 -4.93 -12.05
N LYS A 262 5.10 -4.96 -13.39
CA LYS A 262 6.14 -4.59 -14.34
C LYS A 262 5.54 -3.73 -15.46
N ARG A 263 6.34 -2.93 -16.15
CA ARG A 263 5.89 -2.33 -17.39
C ARG A 263 5.66 -3.41 -18.45
N ALA A 264 4.65 -3.24 -19.30
CA ALA A 264 4.39 -4.21 -20.38
C ALA A 264 5.52 -4.29 -21.43
N ASP A 265 6.33 -3.22 -21.54
CA ASP A 265 7.53 -3.20 -22.39
C ASP A 265 8.79 -3.76 -21.70
N LEU A 266 8.68 -4.19 -20.45
CA LEU A 266 9.72 -4.74 -19.57
C LEU A 266 10.93 -3.80 -19.34
N LYS A 267 10.79 -2.51 -19.63
CA LYS A 267 11.81 -1.51 -19.38
C LYS A 267 11.73 -0.98 -17.94
N LYS A 268 12.81 -0.35 -17.50
CA LYS A 268 12.80 0.49 -16.30
C LYS A 268 11.97 1.75 -16.55
N ASN A 269 11.44 2.34 -15.47
CA ASN A 269 10.81 3.62 -15.57
C ASN A 269 11.85 4.71 -15.92
N SER A 270 11.35 5.79 -16.49
CA SER A 270 12.09 7.03 -16.65
C SER A 270 11.12 8.18 -16.41
N ARG A 271 11.63 9.30 -15.91
CA ARG A 271 10.83 10.48 -15.64
C ARG A 271 10.17 10.99 -16.93
N VAL A 272 8.87 11.18 -16.89
CA VAL A 272 8.07 11.77 -17.96
C VAL A 272 7.61 13.15 -17.50
N SER A 273 7.87 14.19 -18.29
CA SER A 273 7.46 15.55 -17.91
C SER A 273 5.93 15.67 -17.78
N ASP A 274 5.45 16.56 -16.92
CA ASP A 274 3.99 16.73 -16.71
C ASP A 274 3.28 17.09 -18.02
N GLY A 275 3.90 17.90 -18.89
CA GLY A 275 3.36 18.22 -20.21
C GLY A 275 3.23 17.01 -21.14
N GLU A 276 4.14 16.05 -21.05
CA GLU A 276 4.03 14.79 -21.80
C GLU A 276 2.98 13.86 -21.20
N VAL A 277 2.87 13.81 -19.85
CA VAL A 277 1.79 13.07 -19.18
C VAL A 277 0.43 13.58 -19.63
N VAL A 278 0.23 14.89 -19.66
CA VAL A 278 -1.01 15.53 -20.15
C VAL A 278 -1.32 15.11 -21.59
N LYS A 279 -0.34 15.16 -22.49
CA LYS A 279 -0.52 14.76 -23.90
C LYS A 279 -0.87 13.28 -24.05
N LYS A 280 -0.25 12.42 -23.25
CA LYS A 280 -0.38 10.96 -23.36
C LYS A 280 -1.61 10.41 -22.64
N SER A 281 -1.99 10.99 -21.50
CA SER A 281 -3.07 10.47 -20.64
C SER A 281 -4.46 10.95 -21.02
N GLN A 282 -4.56 11.95 -21.92
CA GLN A 282 -5.81 12.65 -22.24
C GLN A 282 -6.46 13.36 -21.03
N PHE A 283 -5.74 13.47 -19.92
CA PHE A 283 -6.10 14.37 -18.82
C PHE A 283 -5.55 15.77 -19.10
N GLU A 284 -6.18 16.78 -18.55
CA GLU A 284 -5.70 18.17 -18.62
C GLU A 284 -4.59 18.45 -17.59
N TYR A 285 -4.15 17.45 -16.85
CA TYR A 285 -3.18 17.55 -15.76
C TYR A 285 -2.47 16.20 -15.55
N ASN A 286 -1.35 16.21 -14.80
CA ASN A 286 -0.73 14.97 -14.34
C ASN A 286 -1.39 14.49 -13.05
N PRO A 287 -2.19 13.40 -13.09
CA PRO A 287 -2.91 12.91 -11.90
C PRO A 287 -1.99 12.34 -10.81
N ALA A 288 -0.73 12.07 -11.13
CA ALA A 288 0.20 11.60 -10.12
C ALA A 288 0.69 12.70 -9.17
N VAL A 289 0.68 13.96 -9.62
CA VAL A 289 1.24 15.10 -8.85
C VAL A 289 0.23 16.20 -8.53
N GLU A 290 -0.95 16.14 -9.14
CA GLU A 290 -2.04 17.11 -8.92
C GLU A 290 -3.34 16.36 -8.64
N ALA A 291 -4.05 16.73 -7.58
CA ALA A 291 -5.41 16.28 -7.32
C ALA A 291 -6.40 17.39 -7.66
N ARG A 292 -7.45 17.07 -8.38
CA ARG A 292 -8.56 17.99 -8.66
C ARG A 292 -9.81 17.56 -7.93
N GLY A 293 -10.49 18.51 -7.34
CA GLY A 293 -11.78 18.29 -6.71
C GLY A 293 -12.86 17.93 -7.74
N VAL A 294 -13.82 17.11 -7.36
CA VAL A 294 -15.01 16.80 -8.15
C VAL A 294 -16.15 17.67 -7.64
N SER A 295 -16.74 18.46 -8.53
CA SER A 295 -17.92 19.29 -8.22
C SER A 295 -19.23 18.51 -8.36
N ALA A 296 -20.32 19.03 -7.78
CA ALA A 296 -21.65 18.47 -8.01
C ALA A 296 -22.01 18.46 -9.51
N ALA A 297 -21.61 19.49 -10.25
CA ALA A 297 -21.82 19.58 -11.70
C ALA A 297 -21.08 18.47 -12.48
N ASP A 298 -19.87 18.06 -12.03
CA ASP A 298 -19.18 16.93 -12.63
C ASP A 298 -19.92 15.61 -12.37
N GLY A 299 -20.46 15.45 -11.17
CA GLY A 299 -21.30 14.31 -10.82
C GLY A 299 -22.57 14.26 -11.71
N ASP A 300 -23.24 15.37 -11.90
CA ASP A 300 -24.44 15.48 -12.76
C ASP A 300 -24.10 15.24 -14.22
N ARG A 301 -22.97 15.76 -14.71
CA ARG A 301 -22.48 15.48 -16.06
C ARG A 301 -22.21 13.98 -16.28
N VAL A 302 -21.67 13.28 -15.30
CA VAL A 302 -21.45 11.82 -15.40
C VAL A 302 -22.77 11.07 -15.40
N ARG A 303 -23.70 11.43 -14.50
CA ARG A 303 -25.03 10.82 -14.43
C ARG A 303 -25.86 11.05 -15.68
N SER A 304 -25.72 12.21 -16.34
CA SER A 304 -26.45 12.56 -17.57
C SER A 304 -25.91 11.85 -18.82
N LYS A 305 -24.74 11.22 -18.75
CA LYS A 305 -24.19 10.46 -19.90
C LYS A 305 -25.05 9.23 -20.15
N VAL A 306 -25.71 9.22 -21.30
CA VAL A 306 -26.36 8.01 -21.82
C VAL A 306 -25.26 7.05 -22.26
N THR A 307 -24.94 6.07 -21.42
CA THR A 307 -24.01 5.01 -21.79
C THR A 307 -24.74 3.98 -22.66
N ARG A 308 -24.10 3.48 -23.69
CA ARG A 308 -24.63 2.35 -24.49
C ARG A 308 -24.71 1.06 -23.66
N ASN A 309 -24.08 1.00 -22.50
CA ASN A 309 -24.15 -0.11 -21.58
C ASN A 309 -25.25 0.19 -20.56
N GLU A 310 -26.11 -0.76 -20.33
CA GLU A 310 -27.18 -0.76 -19.33
C GLU A 310 -26.72 -0.62 -17.88
N TRP A 311 -25.48 -0.15 -17.68
CA TRP A 311 -24.77 0.06 -16.42
C TRP A 311 -24.79 1.50 -15.92
N ALA A 312 -25.59 2.39 -16.53
CA ALA A 312 -25.82 3.69 -15.93
C ALA A 312 -26.50 3.48 -14.57
N MET A 313 -25.97 4.13 -13.54
CA MET A 313 -26.35 3.85 -12.13
C MET A 313 -27.87 3.91 -11.89
N GLY A 314 -28.61 4.76 -12.61
CA GLY A 314 -30.08 4.83 -12.54
C GLY A 314 -30.82 3.58 -13.04
N ASP A 315 -30.27 2.88 -14.04
CA ASP A 315 -30.88 1.66 -14.58
C ASP A 315 -30.57 0.43 -13.71
N THR A 316 -29.50 0.48 -12.93
CA THR A 316 -29.09 -0.64 -12.06
C THR A 316 -30.03 -0.78 -10.86
N GLU A 317 -30.46 0.33 -10.27
CA GLU A 317 -31.40 0.31 -9.14
C GLU A 317 -32.79 -0.21 -9.57
N GLN A 318 -33.30 0.22 -10.72
CA GLN A 318 -34.58 -0.26 -11.24
C GLN A 318 -34.52 -1.75 -11.61
N LYS A 319 -33.42 -2.24 -12.17
CA LYS A 319 -33.26 -3.67 -12.52
C LYS A 319 -33.03 -4.55 -11.30
N LEU A 320 -32.41 -4.06 -10.24
CA LEU A 320 -32.29 -4.78 -8.97
C LEU A 320 -33.65 -4.90 -8.27
N GLN A 321 -34.45 -3.83 -8.25
CA GLN A 321 -35.80 -3.85 -7.70
C GLN A 321 -36.76 -4.77 -8.48
N ALA A 322 -36.58 -4.93 -9.79
CA ALA A 322 -37.38 -5.83 -10.62
C ALA A 322 -36.96 -7.32 -10.51
N ARG A 323 -35.88 -7.63 -9.81
CA ARG A 323 -35.37 -9.01 -9.60
C ARG A 323 -35.52 -9.50 -8.16
N LEU A 324 -35.95 -8.64 -7.24
CA LEU A 324 -36.37 -8.97 -5.88
C LEU A 324 -37.87 -9.06 -5.76
#